data_91466c8272a4bb30df178205bae387e5
#
_entry.id   91466c8272a4bb30df178205bae387e5
#
_cell.length_a   1.000
_cell.length_b   1.000
_cell.length_c   1.000
_cell.angle_alpha   90.00
_cell.angle_beta   90.00
_cell.angle_gamma   90.00
#
_symmetry.space_group_name_H-M   'P 1'
#
loop_
_entity.id
_entity.type
_entity.pdbx_description
1 polymer ?
#
loop_
_entity_poly.entity_id
_entity_poly.type
_entity_poly.pdbx_seq_one_letter_code
_entity_poly.pdbx_strand_id
1 'polypeptide(L)'
;HDPYSDVGIVSAQGGEITNLTNSGYISGAPRWVLDGNAILFQTERYGMRAHASWGSQQDVMLVFLNQDAYDRYRLSKEDFELLKEFEKEQKKAKEKDDDKTKDGKKSKAEKADKGNADKDKIDEDKADQKEILVELNGIEDRIVRLTPNSSDLGSAILSKDGENLYYFS
;
A
#
# COMPACT_ATOMS: atom_id res chain seq x y z
N HIS A 1 0.74 -29.70 -11.97
CA HIS A 1 -0.25 -28.62 -12.09
C HIS A 1 -0.95 -28.52 -10.73
N ASP A 2 -0.45 -27.63 -9.87
CA ASP A 2 -1.14 -27.36 -8.62
C ASP A 2 -2.45 -26.66 -8.92
N PRO A 3 -3.59 -27.17 -8.44
CA PRO A 3 -4.89 -26.54 -8.64
C PRO A 3 -5.07 -25.27 -7.77
N TYR A 4 -4.09 -24.96 -6.94
CA TYR A 4 -4.12 -23.84 -6.02
C TYR A 4 -3.30 -22.67 -6.56
N SER A 5 -3.79 -21.47 -6.36
CA SER A 5 -3.08 -20.23 -6.68
C SER A 5 -2.78 -19.46 -5.40
N ASP A 6 -1.59 -18.89 -5.35
CA ASP A 6 -1.14 -18.03 -4.27
C ASP A 6 -0.86 -16.62 -4.77
N VAL A 7 -0.84 -15.67 -3.85
CA VAL A 7 -0.37 -14.30 -4.12
C VAL A 7 1.12 -14.25 -3.84
N GLY A 8 1.88 -13.79 -4.84
CA GLY A 8 3.32 -13.61 -4.72
C GLY A 8 3.74 -12.18 -5.04
N ILE A 9 4.94 -11.83 -4.61
CA ILE A 9 5.60 -10.56 -4.90
C ILE A 9 6.97 -10.81 -5.53
N VAL A 10 7.34 -9.94 -6.47
CA VAL A 10 8.65 -9.97 -7.14
C VAL A 10 9.15 -8.53 -7.30
N SER A 11 10.46 -8.34 -7.26
CA SER A 11 11.08 -7.03 -7.54
C SER A 11 10.77 -6.58 -8.97
N ALA A 12 10.57 -5.27 -9.17
CA ALA A 12 10.41 -4.69 -10.51
C ALA A 12 11.63 -4.93 -11.42
N GLN A 13 12.80 -5.21 -10.85
CA GLN A 13 14.02 -5.59 -11.55
C GLN A 13 14.09 -7.09 -11.86
N GLY A 14 13.06 -7.84 -11.47
CA GLY A 14 13.02 -9.30 -11.60
C GLY A 14 13.65 -10.00 -10.39
N GLY A 15 13.80 -11.30 -10.49
CA GLY A 15 14.38 -12.13 -9.43
C GLY A 15 13.44 -13.24 -8.96
N GLU A 16 13.65 -13.73 -7.75
CA GLU A 16 12.83 -14.78 -7.15
C GLU A 16 11.45 -14.24 -6.73
N ILE A 17 10.42 -15.02 -6.99
CA ILE A 17 9.05 -14.73 -6.53
C ILE A 17 8.92 -15.21 -5.10
N THR A 18 8.57 -14.30 -4.20
CA THR A 18 8.24 -14.65 -2.82
C THR A 18 6.74 -14.89 -2.70
N ASN A 19 6.34 -16.08 -2.25
CA ASN A 19 4.94 -16.40 -1.96
C ASN A 19 4.50 -15.75 -0.66
N LEU A 20 3.44 -14.94 -0.71
CA LEU A 20 2.93 -14.20 0.46
C LEU A 20 1.84 -14.96 1.21
N THR A 21 1.10 -15.82 0.53
CA THR A 21 -0.07 -16.49 1.13
C THR A 21 0.22 -17.92 1.56
N ASN A 22 0.97 -18.68 0.77
CA ASN A 22 1.43 -20.05 1.03
C ASN A 22 0.41 -20.89 1.85
N SER A 23 -0.86 -20.84 1.45
CA SER A 23 -1.96 -21.28 2.31
C SER A 23 -2.54 -22.66 1.95
N GLY A 24 -2.22 -23.19 0.78
CA GLY A 24 -2.85 -24.39 0.22
C GLY A 24 -4.32 -24.18 -0.19
N TYR A 25 -4.76 -22.92 -0.29
CA TYR A 25 -6.08 -22.51 -0.74
C TYR A 25 -5.94 -21.58 -1.95
N ILE A 26 -7.00 -21.45 -2.75
CA ILE A 26 -7.00 -20.49 -3.85
C ILE A 26 -7.02 -19.09 -3.27
N SER A 27 -5.98 -18.33 -3.60
CA SER A 27 -5.84 -16.91 -3.29
C SER A 27 -5.55 -16.15 -4.58
N GLY A 28 -6.21 -15.01 -4.81
CA GLY A 28 -6.08 -14.28 -6.06
C GLY A 28 -6.58 -12.84 -6.00
N ALA A 29 -6.69 -12.23 -7.20
CA ALA A 29 -7.09 -10.84 -7.37
C ALA A 29 -6.26 -9.83 -6.52
N PRO A 30 -4.91 -9.91 -6.48
CA PRO A 30 -4.10 -9.03 -5.67
C PRO A 30 -4.17 -7.59 -6.19
N ARG A 31 -4.25 -6.64 -5.26
CA ARG A 31 -4.23 -5.20 -5.54
C ARG A 31 -3.39 -4.47 -4.52
N TRP A 32 -2.54 -3.58 -4.97
CA TRP A 32 -1.82 -2.65 -4.11
C TRP A 32 -2.79 -1.66 -3.48
N VAL A 33 -2.70 -1.47 -2.18
CA VAL A 33 -3.51 -0.54 -1.40
C VAL A 33 -2.66 0.19 -0.35
N LEU A 34 -3.25 1.18 0.31
CA LEU A 34 -2.59 1.94 1.39
C LEU A 34 -1.22 2.52 0.95
N ASP A 35 -1.20 3.16 -0.23
CA ASP A 35 0.01 3.76 -0.80
C ASP A 35 1.21 2.79 -0.89
N GLY A 36 0.93 1.51 -1.20
CA GLY A 36 1.93 0.45 -1.34
C GLY A 36 2.34 -0.24 -0.04
N ASN A 37 1.68 0.05 1.08
CA ASN A 37 2.00 -0.58 2.37
C ASN A 37 1.29 -1.93 2.58
N ALA A 38 0.29 -2.26 1.75
CA ALA A 38 -0.43 -3.53 1.84
C ALA A 38 -0.90 -4.03 0.47
N ILE A 39 -1.22 -5.31 0.40
CA ILE A 39 -1.87 -5.95 -0.74
C ILE A 39 -3.23 -6.49 -0.28
N LEU A 40 -4.30 -6.04 -0.95
CA LEU A 40 -5.64 -6.60 -0.84
C LEU A 40 -5.72 -7.82 -1.74
N PHE A 41 -6.32 -8.92 -1.27
CA PHE A 41 -6.53 -10.12 -2.06
C PHE A 41 -7.77 -10.88 -1.60
N GLN A 42 -8.23 -11.83 -2.41
CA GLN A 42 -9.35 -12.72 -2.09
C GLN A 42 -8.83 -14.13 -1.84
N THR A 43 -9.47 -14.87 -0.94
CA THR A 43 -9.11 -16.25 -0.63
C THR A 43 -10.32 -17.11 -0.30
N GLU A 44 -10.25 -18.40 -0.63
CA GLU A 44 -11.26 -19.41 -0.29
C GLU A 44 -11.00 -20.10 1.06
N ARG A 45 -10.01 -19.62 1.82
CA ARG A 45 -9.50 -20.31 3.02
C ARG A 45 -10.57 -20.56 4.07
N TYR A 46 -11.48 -19.62 4.28
CA TYR A 46 -12.48 -19.65 5.35
C TYR A 46 -13.90 -19.91 4.86
N GLY A 47 -14.11 -19.87 3.54
CA GLY A 47 -15.40 -20.03 2.93
C GLY A 47 -15.86 -21.49 2.80
N MET A 48 -17.16 -21.68 2.67
CA MET A 48 -17.71 -23.00 2.33
C MET A 48 -17.36 -23.34 0.89
N ARG A 49 -16.89 -24.57 0.69
CA ARG A 49 -16.68 -25.13 -0.66
C ARG A 49 -17.94 -25.88 -1.11
N ALA A 50 -18.40 -25.57 -2.29
CA ALA A 50 -19.48 -26.31 -2.89
C ALA A 50 -18.97 -27.70 -3.31
N HIS A 51 -19.89 -28.69 -3.31
CA HIS A 51 -19.58 -30.03 -3.78
C HIS A 51 -19.22 -30.01 -5.27
N ALA A 52 -18.23 -30.82 -5.65
CA ALA A 52 -17.85 -31.06 -7.04
C ALA A 52 -17.46 -29.81 -7.86
N SER A 53 -16.69 -28.89 -7.29
CA SER A 53 -16.14 -27.71 -8.00
C SER A 53 -17.17 -26.68 -8.49
N TRP A 54 -18.29 -26.58 -7.84
CA TRP A 54 -19.32 -25.56 -8.13
C TRP A 54 -18.98 -24.17 -7.55
N GLY A 55 -17.73 -23.94 -7.22
CA GLY A 55 -17.24 -22.71 -6.62
C GLY A 55 -17.04 -22.80 -5.12
N SER A 56 -16.55 -21.75 -4.55
CA SER A 56 -16.34 -21.57 -3.11
C SER A 56 -16.65 -20.15 -2.71
N GLN A 57 -17.11 -19.99 -1.48
CA GLN A 57 -17.22 -18.68 -0.86
C GLN A 57 -15.82 -18.14 -0.57
N GLN A 58 -15.67 -16.85 -0.73
CA GLN A 58 -14.38 -16.16 -0.58
C GLN A 58 -14.45 -15.08 0.49
N ASP A 59 -13.29 -14.68 0.92
CA ASP A 59 -13.05 -13.60 1.85
C ASP A 59 -12.09 -12.58 1.27
N VAL A 60 -12.25 -11.32 1.68
CA VAL A 60 -11.28 -10.26 1.40
C VAL A 60 -10.28 -10.20 2.54
N MET A 61 -9.02 -10.23 2.17
CA MET A 61 -7.88 -10.22 3.08
C MET A 61 -6.95 -9.04 2.77
N LEU A 62 -6.22 -8.59 3.77
CA LEU A 62 -5.07 -7.69 3.63
C LEU A 62 -3.82 -8.39 4.13
N VAL A 63 -2.72 -8.28 3.40
CA VAL A 63 -1.36 -8.55 3.89
C VAL A 63 -0.59 -7.24 3.96
N PHE A 64 -0.11 -6.89 5.16
CA PHE A 64 0.73 -5.71 5.36
C PHE A 64 2.18 -6.03 5.06
N LEU A 65 2.82 -5.20 4.25
CA LEU A 65 4.18 -5.43 3.76
C LEU A 65 5.26 -5.01 4.76
N ASN A 66 4.91 -4.19 5.75
CA ASN A 66 5.82 -3.78 6.82
C ASN A 66 5.10 -3.72 8.16
N GLN A 67 5.88 -3.81 9.25
CA GLN A 67 5.37 -3.85 10.60
C GLN A 67 4.70 -2.54 11.01
N ASP A 68 5.28 -1.39 10.63
CA ASP A 68 4.75 -0.07 10.97
C ASP A 68 3.32 0.14 10.44
N ALA A 69 3.06 -0.29 9.19
CA ALA A 69 1.73 -0.21 8.59
C ALA A 69 0.72 -1.13 9.31
N TYR A 70 1.16 -2.33 9.73
CA TYR A 70 0.34 -3.26 10.48
C TYR A 70 0.00 -2.73 11.87
N ASP A 71 0.99 -2.22 12.59
CA ASP A 71 0.79 -1.65 13.93
C ASP A 71 -0.15 -0.44 13.87
N ARG A 72 0.03 0.42 12.86
CA ARG A 72 -0.87 1.56 12.62
C ARG A 72 -2.32 1.14 12.34
N TYR A 73 -2.52 0.07 11.59
CA TYR A 73 -3.85 -0.50 11.34
C TYR A 73 -4.52 -1.01 12.61
N ARG A 74 -3.74 -1.50 13.58
CA ARG A 74 -4.24 -2.04 14.85
C ARG A 74 -4.55 -1.00 15.90
N LEU A 75 -4.19 0.26 15.69
CA LEU A 75 -4.49 1.33 16.63
C LEU A 75 -6.00 1.47 16.84
N SER A 76 -6.39 1.85 18.04
CA SER A 76 -7.75 2.31 18.27
C SER A 76 -8.03 3.58 17.45
N LYS A 77 -9.30 3.91 17.22
CA LYS A 77 -9.66 5.13 16.51
C LYS A 77 -9.08 6.38 17.19
N GLU A 78 -9.09 6.40 18.51
CA GLU A 78 -8.57 7.49 19.32
C GLU A 78 -7.05 7.63 19.18
N ASP A 79 -6.30 6.53 19.28
CA ASP A 79 -4.85 6.53 19.12
C ASP A 79 -4.44 6.92 17.69
N PHE A 80 -5.22 6.51 16.69
CA PHE A 80 -4.97 6.85 15.29
C PHE A 80 -5.19 8.34 15.02
N GLU A 81 -6.22 8.96 15.62
CA GLU A 81 -6.45 10.39 15.54
C GLU A 81 -5.31 11.19 16.21
N LEU A 82 -4.86 10.77 17.39
CA LEU A 82 -3.70 11.37 18.08
C LEU A 82 -2.43 11.27 17.24
N LEU A 83 -2.17 10.12 16.63
CA LEU A 83 -1.02 9.95 15.75
C LEU A 83 -1.08 10.88 14.54
N LYS A 84 -2.25 11.02 13.90
CA LYS A 84 -2.46 11.96 12.79
C LYS A 84 -2.20 13.43 13.19
N GLU A 85 -2.63 13.83 14.37
CA GLU A 85 -2.38 15.17 14.89
C GLU A 85 -0.89 15.42 15.11
N PHE A 86 -0.22 14.48 15.75
CA PHE A 86 1.23 14.54 15.98
C PHE A 86 2.04 14.62 14.68
N GLU A 87 1.70 13.80 13.67
CA GLU A 87 2.33 13.86 12.35
C GLU A 87 2.12 15.21 11.64
N LYS A 88 0.93 15.81 11.79
CA LYS A 88 0.65 17.15 11.25
C LYS A 88 1.47 18.23 11.91
N GLU A 89 1.65 18.15 13.23
CA GLU A 89 2.47 19.09 13.97
C GLU A 89 3.94 18.97 13.58
N GLN A 90 4.45 17.75 13.43
CA GLN A 90 5.83 17.53 12.98
C GLN A 90 6.08 18.06 11.57
N LYS A 91 5.13 17.86 10.63
CA LYS A 91 5.24 18.41 9.27
C LYS A 91 5.30 19.93 9.29
N LYS A 92 4.41 20.58 10.06
CA LYS A 92 4.42 22.06 10.21
C LYS A 92 5.70 22.59 10.85
N ALA A 93 6.31 21.83 11.77
CA ALA A 93 7.57 22.20 12.39
C ALA A 93 8.74 22.12 11.38
N LYS A 94 8.78 21.07 10.56
CA LYS A 94 9.79 20.90 9.51
C LYS A 94 9.68 21.96 8.40
N GLU A 95 8.47 22.29 7.96
CA GLU A 95 8.24 23.34 6.95
C GLU A 95 8.70 24.73 7.45
N LYS A 96 8.56 25.02 8.74
CA LYS A 96 9.03 26.28 9.35
C LYS A 96 10.55 26.35 9.50
N ASP A 97 11.23 25.22 9.61
CA ASP A 97 12.69 25.17 9.70
C ASP A 97 13.34 25.27 8.32
N ASP A 98 12.72 24.69 7.28
CA ASP A 98 13.18 24.82 5.90
C ASP A 98 13.01 26.25 5.34
N ASP A 99 11.99 26.98 5.76
CA ASP A 99 11.75 28.37 5.34
C ASP A 99 12.80 29.33 5.97
N LYS A 100 13.26 29.05 7.17
CA LYS A 100 14.33 29.82 7.83
C LYS A 100 15.71 29.62 7.21
N THR A 101 15.94 28.48 6.56
CA THR A 101 17.23 28.19 5.88
C THR A 101 17.32 28.78 4.49
N LYS A 102 16.20 29.15 3.86
CA LYS A 102 16.17 29.79 2.52
C LYS A 102 16.45 31.28 2.54
N ASP A 103 16.19 31.97 3.64
CA ASP A 103 16.40 33.42 3.75
C ASP A 103 17.87 33.83 4.00
N GLY A 104 18.72 32.87 4.36
CA GLY A 104 20.16 33.10 4.61
C GLY A 104 21.09 33.04 3.37
N LYS A 105 20.59 32.73 2.15
CA LYS A 105 21.40 32.48 0.95
C LYS A 105 21.14 33.43 -0.23
N LYS A 106 20.43 34.54 -0.05
CA LYS A 106 20.24 35.56 -1.07
C LYS A 106 21.06 36.82 -0.83
N SER A 107 22.38 36.69 -0.82
CA SER A 107 23.26 37.84 -1.04
C SER A 107 24.62 37.36 -1.56
N LYS A 108 24.76 37.18 -2.86
CA LYS A 108 25.93 37.44 -3.72
C LYS A 108 25.88 36.57 -4.97
N ALA A 109 25.43 37.20 -6.04
CA ALA A 109 26.11 37.15 -7.35
C ALA A 109 25.26 37.93 -8.37
N GLU A 110 25.71 39.12 -8.68
CA GLU A 110 25.30 39.93 -9.83
C GLU A 110 25.98 39.43 -11.10
N LYS A 111 25.19 39.51 -12.21
CA LYS A 111 25.56 39.76 -13.62
C LYS A 111 26.36 38.70 -14.37
N ALA A 112 25.71 38.13 -15.39
CA ALA A 112 26.04 38.27 -16.82
C ALA A 112 25.07 37.42 -17.68
N ASP A 113 24.36 38.12 -18.51
CA ASP A 113 24.23 38.19 -19.97
C ASP A 113 23.47 37.07 -20.71
N LYS A 114 22.68 37.57 -21.65
CA LYS A 114 21.71 37.04 -22.58
C LYS A 114 22.11 35.79 -23.37
N GLY A 115 21.13 34.94 -23.62
CA GLY A 115 21.14 33.94 -24.69
C GLY A 115 19.80 33.20 -24.79
N ASN A 116 18.97 33.67 -25.76
CA ASN A 116 17.70 33.11 -26.15
C ASN A 116 17.88 31.74 -26.80
N ALA A 117 17.20 30.70 -26.33
CA ALA A 117 16.82 29.52 -27.11
C ALA A 117 15.67 28.80 -26.44
N ASP A 118 14.55 28.85 -27.12
CA ASP A 118 13.36 28.04 -27.00
C ASP A 118 13.71 26.55 -26.82
N LYS A 119 13.29 25.95 -25.73
CA LYS A 119 13.25 24.51 -25.58
C LYS A 119 12.02 24.15 -24.77
N ASP A 120 11.14 23.45 -25.44
CA ASP A 120 9.99 22.75 -24.95
C ASP A 120 10.29 22.12 -23.55
N LYS A 121 9.63 22.65 -22.53
CA LYS A 121 9.57 22.01 -21.22
C LYS A 121 8.58 20.85 -21.33
N ILE A 122 9.13 19.68 -21.53
CA ILE A 122 8.46 18.47 -21.10
C ILE A 122 8.57 18.50 -19.57
N ASP A 123 7.47 18.85 -18.91
CA ASP A 123 7.31 18.62 -17.48
C ASP A 123 7.31 17.11 -17.25
N GLU A 124 8.49 16.55 -17.02
CA GLU A 124 8.61 15.27 -16.37
C GLU A 124 8.11 15.45 -14.92
N ASP A 125 6.86 15.07 -14.69
CA ASP A 125 6.33 14.72 -13.37
C ASP A 125 7.25 13.63 -12.79
N LYS A 126 8.32 14.02 -12.13
CA LYS A 126 9.00 13.20 -11.15
C LYS A 126 8.05 13.10 -9.95
N ALA A 127 7.01 12.28 -10.08
CA ALA A 127 6.33 11.74 -8.93
C ALA A 127 7.43 11.16 -8.02
N ASP A 128 7.53 11.70 -6.83
CA ASP A 128 8.41 11.20 -5.76
C ASP A 128 8.07 9.71 -5.61
N GLN A 129 8.88 8.85 -6.21
CA GLN A 129 8.68 7.40 -6.14
C GLN A 129 9.01 6.99 -4.72
N LYS A 130 7.99 7.00 -3.87
CA LYS A 130 8.10 6.50 -2.51
C LYS A 130 8.52 5.03 -2.59
N GLU A 131 9.71 4.74 -2.10
CA GLU A 131 10.22 3.38 -2.04
C GLU A 131 9.28 2.53 -1.17
N ILE A 132 8.81 1.40 -1.73
CA ILE A 132 7.93 0.49 -1.00
C ILE A 132 8.80 -0.41 -0.13
N LEU A 133 8.66 -0.29 1.18
CA LEU A 133 9.34 -1.16 2.14
C LEU A 133 8.59 -2.49 2.27
N VAL A 134 9.30 -3.58 1.99
CA VAL A 134 8.78 -4.95 2.12
C VAL A 134 9.61 -5.74 3.12
N GLU A 135 9.00 -6.09 4.24
CA GLU A 135 9.58 -6.92 5.29
C GLU A 135 8.96 -8.33 5.19
N LEU A 136 9.73 -9.29 4.72
CA LEU A 136 9.23 -10.65 4.49
C LEU A 136 9.17 -11.49 5.76
N ASN A 137 10.02 -11.19 6.74
CA ASN A 137 10.03 -11.92 8.01
C ASN A 137 8.74 -11.69 8.80
N GLY A 138 8.04 -12.75 9.18
CA GLY A 138 6.77 -12.69 9.91
C GLY A 138 5.61 -12.08 9.10
N ILE A 139 5.65 -12.13 7.77
CA ILE A 139 4.60 -11.56 6.93
C ILE A 139 3.27 -12.29 7.07
N GLU A 140 3.29 -13.57 7.38
CA GLU A 140 2.12 -14.40 7.66
C GLU A 140 1.33 -13.93 8.89
N ASP A 141 1.99 -13.30 9.87
CA ASP A 141 1.36 -12.75 11.07
C ASP A 141 0.68 -11.39 10.81
N ARG A 142 0.96 -10.79 9.64
CA ARG A 142 0.42 -9.51 9.22
C ARG A 142 -0.68 -9.64 8.17
N ILE A 143 -1.33 -10.81 8.13
CA ILE A 143 -2.50 -11.05 7.27
C ILE A 143 -3.78 -10.88 8.09
N VAL A 144 -4.68 -10.02 7.61
CA VAL A 144 -5.94 -9.67 8.27
C VAL A 144 -7.12 -9.98 7.38
N ARG A 145 -8.16 -10.59 7.92
CA ARG A 145 -9.46 -10.79 7.27
C ARG A 145 -10.31 -9.54 7.43
N LEU A 146 -10.83 -9.00 6.32
CA LEU A 146 -11.67 -7.80 6.32
C LEU A 146 -13.15 -8.10 6.29
N THR A 147 -13.56 -9.17 5.61
CA THR A 147 -14.98 -9.56 5.54
C THR A 147 -15.40 -10.27 6.81
N PRO A 148 -16.57 -9.92 7.42
CA PRO A 148 -17.07 -10.60 8.60
C PRO A 148 -17.55 -12.03 8.29
N ASN A 149 -18.08 -12.24 7.08
CA ASN A 149 -18.59 -13.52 6.61
C ASN A 149 -18.07 -13.80 5.19
N SER A 150 -17.84 -15.07 4.89
CA SER A 150 -17.52 -15.51 3.54
C SER A 150 -18.75 -15.44 2.64
N SER A 151 -18.58 -15.09 1.38
CA SER A 151 -19.67 -14.99 0.40
C SER A 151 -19.17 -15.25 -1.03
N ASP A 152 -20.09 -15.27 -1.99
CA ASP A 152 -19.77 -15.36 -3.43
C ASP A 152 -19.25 -13.99 -3.90
N LEU A 153 -17.97 -13.70 -3.60
CA LEU A 153 -17.37 -12.41 -3.89
C LEU A 153 -17.10 -12.23 -5.38
N GLY A 154 -17.68 -11.17 -5.96
CA GLY A 154 -17.36 -10.75 -7.32
C GLY A 154 -16.15 -9.83 -7.37
N SER A 155 -16.13 -8.80 -6.59
CA SER A 155 -15.06 -7.79 -6.56
C SER A 155 -15.01 -7.09 -5.21
N ALA A 156 -13.81 -6.62 -4.83
CA ALA A 156 -13.62 -5.85 -3.61
C ALA A 156 -12.68 -4.67 -3.86
N ILE A 157 -12.99 -3.52 -3.25
CA ILE A 157 -12.19 -2.29 -3.32
C ILE A 157 -12.08 -1.71 -1.92
N LEU A 158 -10.88 -1.42 -1.49
CA LEU A 158 -10.59 -0.67 -0.26
C LEU A 158 -10.49 0.82 -0.60
N SER A 159 -11.09 1.69 0.23
CA SER A 159 -10.91 3.13 0.10
C SER A 159 -9.43 3.51 0.31
N LYS A 160 -9.01 4.65 -0.24
CA LYS A 160 -7.61 5.09 -0.19
C LYS A 160 -7.10 5.29 1.25
N ASP A 161 -7.97 5.71 2.16
CA ASP A 161 -7.68 5.89 3.58
C ASP A 161 -7.70 4.56 4.38
N GLY A 162 -8.17 3.46 3.76
CA GLY A 162 -8.29 2.15 4.40
C GLY A 162 -9.48 1.99 5.33
N GLU A 163 -10.36 2.98 5.45
CA GLU A 163 -11.46 2.98 6.42
C GLU A 163 -12.70 2.21 5.92
N ASN A 164 -12.88 2.10 4.59
CA ASN A 164 -14.07 1.51 4.01
C ASN A 164 -13.74 0.42 3.00
N LEU A 165 -14.34 -0.75 3.16
CA LEU A 165 -14.31 -1.84 2.20
C LEU A 165 -15.64 -1.91 1.45
N TYR A 166 -15.59 -1.82 0.12
CA TYR A 166 -16.74 -2.01 -0.78
C TYR A 166 -16.58 -3.33 -1.50
N TYR A 167 -17.59 -4.19 -1.48
CA TYR A 167 -17.57 -5.46 -2.19
C TYR A 167 -18.97 -5.87 -2.66
N PHE A 168 -19.00 -6.72 -3.71
CA PHE A 168 -20.21 -7.37 -4.19
C PHE A 168 -20.24 -8.81 -3.69
N SER A 169 -21.39 -9.24 -3.18
CA SER A 169 -21.64 -10.60 -2.74
C SER A 169 -23.05 -11.04 -3.10
#